data_87233a6756df4ec9db338cb35b29840f
#
_entry.id   87233a6756df4ec9db338cb35b29840f
#
_cell.length_a   1.000
_cell.length_b   1.000
_cell.length_c   1.000
_cell.angle_alpha   90.00
_cell.angle_beta   90.00
_cell.angle_gamma   90.00
#
_symmetry.space_group_name_H-M   'P 1'
#
loop_
_entity.id
_entity.type
_entity.pdbx_description
1 polymer ?
#
loop_
_entity_poly.entity_id
_entity_poly.type
_entity_poly.pdbx_seq_one_letter_code
_entity_poly.pdbx_strand_id
1 'polypeptide(L)'
;MINIKLRDPNIVMKLSRLGSFHQSKLSFLRSFLREFKSWEYNRDLFDLNEMGYGTAIYSFKKNNRVYSLICYANELNENERSDRVIATKWDAAFTLYDGIPSKEDINRLRNQVPKQEVGRLSFKELTLSRANKSLRLFNHVVERLSQGLQPDKNLLLKVGYLYRTTAVYGSGKFGLADRFRIKNRDEIYGPFRLEMMLVYLVRQFTFDQVNHVAHHKNPKKAVKLSVDTCLLYTSDAADE
;
A
#
# COMPACT_ATOMS: atom_id res chain seq x y z
N MET A 1 -6.12 21.15 4.64
CA MET A 1 -5.84 19.68 4.66
C MET A 1 -6.66 19.09 5.78
N ILE A 2 -7.52 18.13 5.48
CA ILE A 2 -8.25 17.40 6.52
C ILE A 2 -7.32 16.30 7.04
N ASN A 3 -6.83 16.47 8.25
CA ASN A 3 -5.93 15.50 8.88
C ASN A 3 -6.77 14.29 9.32
N ILE A 4 -6.79 13.22 8.54
CA ILE A 4 -7.55 12.01 8.85
C ILE A 4 -6.59 11.01 9.49
N LYS A 5 -6.86 10.66 10.74
CA LYS A 5 -6.11 9.63 11.46
C LYS A 5 -6.29 8.27 10.77
N LEU A 6 -5.18 7.59 10.51
CA LEU A 6 -5.20 6.25 9.93
C LEU A 6 -5.70 5.19 10.92
N ARG A 7 -6.09 4.04 10.40
CA ARG A 7 -6.62 2.92 11.19
C ARG A 7 -5.55 2.28 12.06
N ASP A 8 -5.96 1.70 13.18
CA ASP A 8 -5.03 1.01 14.11
C ASP A 8 -4.25 -0.10 13.35
N PRO A 9 -2.90 -0.10 13.45
CA PRO A 9 -2.07 -1.11 12.79
C PRO A 9 -2.41 -2.56 13.15
N ASN A 10 -2.82 -2.83 14.40
CA ASN A 10 -3.21 -4.19 14.79
C ASN A 10 -4.46 -4.66 14.07
N ILE A 11 -5.33 -3.75 13.66
CA ILE A 11 -6.53 -4.07 12.91
C ILE A 11 -6.18 -4.32 11.43
N VAL A 12 -5.41 -3.41 10.83
CA VAL A 12 -5.03 -3.48 9.41
C VAL A 12 -4.10 -4.66 9.14
N MET A 13 -3.21 -4.95 10.10
CA MET A 13 -2.17 -5.98 10.00
C MET A 13 -2.51 -7.25 10.79
N LYS A 14 -3.79 -7.66 10.83
CA LYS A 14 -4.19 -8.90 11.54
C LYS A 14 -3.30 -10.07 11.14
N LEU A 15 -2.65 -10.67 12.14
CA LEU A 15 -1.69 -11.76 11.97
C LEU A 15 -2.27 -12.99 11.25
N SER A 16 -3.53 -13.31 11.52
CA SER A 16 -4.23 -14.43 10.89
C SER A 16 -4.43 -14.28 9.37
N ARG A 17 -4.04 -13.14 8.80
CA ARG A 17 -4.28 -12.80 7.41
C ARG A 17 -3.02 -12.32 6.68
N LEU A 18 -1.85 -12.51 7.26
CA LEU A 18 -0.57 -12.13 6.66
C LEU A 18 0.07 -13.25 5.84
N GLY A 19 -0.72 -14.26 5.45
CA GLY A 19 -0.22 -15.41 4.71
C GLY A 19 0.65 -16.33 5.55
N SER A 20 1.45 -17.14 4.91
CA SER A 20 2.34 -18.13 5.54
C SER A 20 3.61 -17.50 6.13
N PHE A 21 3.46 -16.55 7.05
CA PHE A 21 4.62 -16.06 7.79
C PHE A 21 5.20 -17.15 8.69
N HIS A 22 6.46 -17.46 8.52
CA HIS A 22 7.19 -18.36 9.42
C HIS A 22 7.11 -17.85 10.87
N GLN A 23 7.06 -18.75 11.86
CA GLN A 23 6.87 -18.38 13.28
C GLN A 23 7.88 -17.34 13.80
N SER A 24 9.12 -17.35 13.32
CA SER A 24 10.13 -16.35 13.66
C SER A 24 9.75 -14.93 13.19
N LYS A 25 9.06 -14.82 12.07
CA LYS A 25 8.55 -13.54 11.56
C LYS A 25 7.35 -13.03 12.37
N LEU A 26 6.53 -13.92 12.94
CA LEU A 26 5.38 -13.54 13.77
C LEU A 26 5.79 -12.82 15.06
N SER A 27 6.85 -13.28 15.71
CA SER A 27 7.38 -12.62 16.91
C SER A 27 7.87 -11.19 16.62
N PHE A 28 8.64 -11.05 15.54
CA PHE A 28 9.09 -9.75 15.06
C PHE A 28 7.91 -8.84 14.71
N LEU A 29 6.92 -9.35 13.98
CA LEU A 29 5.75 -8.58 13.58
C LEU A 29 4.95 -8.08 14.79
N ARG A 30 4.75 -8.91 15.81
CA ARG A 30 4.07 -8.50 17.06
C ARG A 30 4.81 -7.36 17.77
N SER A 31 6.13 -7.44 17.84
CA SER A 31 6.96 -6.37 18.41
C SER A 31 6.85 -5.09 17.60
N PHE A 32 6.96 -5.21 16.29
CA PHE A 32 6.85 -4.10 15.36
C PHE A 32 5.47 -3.42 15.44
N LEU A 33 4.38 -4.17 15.48
CA LEU A 33 3.03 -3.61 15.57
C LEU A 33 2.79 -2.85 16.88
N ARG A 34 3.38 -3.31 18.00
CA ARG A 34 3.31 -2.57 19.28
C ARG A 34 4.01 -1.22 19.19
N GLU A 35 5.17 -1.19 18.60
CA GLU A 35 5.91 0.05 18.38
C GLU A 35 5.18 0.96 17.37
N PHE A 36 4.71 0.38 16.28
CA PHE A 36 4.04 1.07 15.20
C PHE A 36 2.76 1.79 15.66
N LYS A 37 2.11 1.27 16.69
CA LYS A 37 0.91 1.88 17.31
C LYS A 37 1.17 3.25 17.92
N SER A 38 2.41 3.53 18.33
CA SER A 38 2.82 4.80 18.95
C SER A 38 3.17 5.89 17.92
N TRP A 39 3.17 5.58 16.64
CA TRP A 39 3.52 6.54 15.59
C TRP A 39 2.32 7.40 15.20
N GLU A 40 2.59 8.61 14.72
CA GLU A 40 1.57 9.50 14.18
C GLU A 40 1.40 9.22 12.69
N TYR A 41 0.16 9.00 12.26
CA TYR A 41 -0.20 8.70 10.87
C TYR A 41 -1.20 9.70 10.33
N ASN A 42 -0.98 10.13 9.09
CA ASN A 42 -1.87 11.06 8.42
C ASN A 42 -2.11 10.64 6.97
N ARG A 43 -3.25 11.07 6.45
CA ARG A 43 -3.52 11.08 5.03
C ARG A 43 -3.44 12.52 4.55
N ASP A 44 -2.30 12.88 3.93
CA ASP A 44 -1.98 14.27 3.59
C ASP A 44 -2.61 14.70 2.26
N LEU A 45 -2.74 13.77 1.33
CA LEU A 45 -3.39 13.98 0.04
C LEU A 45 -4.25 12.77 -0.31
N PHE A 46 -5.43 13.05 -0.87
CA PHE A 46 -6.27 12.02 -1.46
C PHE A 46 -7.05 12.63 -2.61
N ASP A 47 -6.39 12.67 -3.76
CA ASP A 47 -6.90 13.24 -5.00
C ASP A 47 -7.11 12.10 -6.01
N LEU A 48 -8.26 11.45 -5.89
CA LEU A 48 -8.71 10.39 -6.79
C LEU A 48 -10.01 10.80 -7.46
N ASN A 49 -10.14 10.46 -8.74
CA ASN A 49 -11.41 10.61 -9.45
C ASN A 49 -12.46 9.59 -8.94
N GLU A 50 -13.67 9.66 -9.47
CA GLU A 50 -14.79 8.78 -9.08
C GLU A 50 -14.50 7.28 -9.26
N MET A 51 -13.63 6.95 -10.20
CA MET A 51 -13.19 5.58 -10.49
C MET A 51 -12.01 5.14 -9.61
N GLY A 52 -11.51 6.02 -8.76
CA GLY A 52 -10.41 5.74 -7.85
C GLY A 52 -9.01 5.86 -8.48
N TYR A 53 -8.86 6.57 -9.60
CA TYR A 53 -7.58 6.86 -10.22
C TYR A 53 -7.05 8.23 -9.80
N GLY A 54 -5.75 8.33 -9.57
CA GLY A 54 -5.14 9.59 -9.13
C GLY A 54 -3.98 9.39 -8.17
N THR A 55 -3.82 10.31 -7.23
CA THR A 55 -2.70 10.32 -6.28
C THR A 55 -3.20 10.39 -4.84
N ALA A 56 -2.60 9.57 -3.98
CA ALA A 56 -2.78 9.71 -2.54
C ALA A 56 -1.42 9.73 -1.84
N ILE A 57 -1.33 10.43 -0.71
CA ILE A 57 -0.13 10.51 0.11
C ILE A 57 -0.52 10.24 1.55
N TYR A 58 0.17 9.28 2.14
CA TYR A 58 0.08 8.95 3.55
C TYR A 58 1.42 9.19 4.20
N SER A 59 1.44 9.90 5.32
CA SER A 59 2.66 10.09 6.08
C SER A 59 2.57 9.48 7.46
N PHE A 60 3.73 9.19 8.01
CA PHE A 60 3.90 8.82 9.39
C PHE A 60 5.11 9.53 9.97
N LYS A 61 5.02 9.83 11.26
CA LYS A 61 6.05 10.53 12.00
C LYS A 61 6.53 9.71 13.17
N LYS A 62 7.84 9.63 13.32
CA LYS A 62 8.52 9.04 14.47
C LYS A 62 9.78 9.83 14.79
N ASN A 63 9.96 10.22 16.05
CA ASN A 63 11.18 10.90 16.51
C ASN A 63 11.56 12.12 15.64
N ASN A 64 10.63 13.02 15.37
CA ASN A 64 10.80 14.19 14.49
C ASN A 64 11.14 13.89 13.02
N ARG A 65 11.12 12.64 12.59
CA ARG A 65 11.26 12.26 11.19
C ARG A 65 9.91 11.93 10.59
N VAL A 66 9.75 12.33 9.34
CA VAL A 66 8.54 12.07 8.56
C VAL A 66 8.90 11.17 7.39
N TYR A 67 8.06 10.20 7.12
CA TYR A 67 8.12 9.36 5.94
C TYR A 67 6.78 9.40 5.24
N SER A 68 6.78 9.38 3.92
CA SER A 68 5.55 9.46 3.14
C SER A 68 5.44 8.28 2.18
N LEU A 69 4.28 7.65 2.12
CA LEU A 69 3.92 6.76 1.03
C LEU A 69 3.17 7.56 -0.02
N ILE A 70 3.73 7.63 -1.22
CA ILE A 70 3.10 8.23 -2.39
C ILE A 70 2.48 7.08 -3.21
N CYS A 71 1.18 7.17 -3.43
CA CYS A 71 0.41 6.17 -4.16
C CYS A 71 -0.08 6.79 -5.46
N TYR A 72 0.17 6.11 -6.57
CA TYR A 72 -0.39 6.42 -7.87
C TYR A 72 -1.30 5.29 -8.30
N ALA A 73 -2.58 5.59 -8.50
CA ALA A 73 -3.52 4.67 -9.11
C ALA A 73 -3.73 5.09 -10.57
N ASN A 74 -3.42 4.19 -11.49
CA ASN A 74 -3.43 4.45 -12.91
C ASN A 74 -4.65 3.82 -13.55
N GLU A 75 -5.23 4.55 -14.50
CA GLU A 75 -6.20 3.96 -15.41
C GLU A 75 -5.47 3.17 -16.49
N LEU A 76 -5.82 1.91 -16.65
CA LEU A 76 -5.28 1.05 -17.69
C LEU A 76 -6.43 0.49 -18.51
N ASN A 77 -6.27 0.50 -19.83
CA ASN A 77 -7.14 -0.22 -20.74
C ASN A 77 -7.00 -1.73 -20.49
N GLU A 78 -8.05 -2.49 -20.76
CA GLU A 78 -8.03 -3.95 -20.56
C GLU A 78 -6.88 -4.64 -21.30
N ASN A 79 -6.55 -4.16 -22.50
CA ASN A 79 -5.44 -4.68 -23.33
C ASN A 79 -4.04 -4.39 -22.75
N GLU A 80 -3.93 -3.45 -21.84
CA GLU A 80 -2.66 -3.07 -21.18
C GLU A 80 -2.44 -3.81 -19.88
N ARG A 81 -3.46 -4.50 -19.39
CA ARG A 81 -3.41 -5.30 -18.17
C ARG A 81 -2.84 -6.66 -18.47
N SER A 82 -1.99 -7.12 -17.59
CA SER A 82 -1.43 -8.46 -17.67
C SER A 82 -1.46 -9.08 -16.28
N ASP A 83 -2.02 -10.28 -16.20
CA ASP A 83 -1.91 -11.13 -15.01
C ASP A 83 -0.51 -11.78 -14.89
N ARG A 84 0.37 -11.51 -15.84
CA ARG A 84 1.72 -12.07 -15.84
C ARG A 84 2.66 -11.25 -14.97
N VAL A 85 3.67 -11.91 -14.46
CA VAL A 85 4.74 -11.34 -13.61
C VAL A 85 5.49 -10.19 -14.30
N ILE A 86 5.48 -10.16 -15.63
CA ILE A 86 6.11 -9.12 -16.45
C ILE A 86 5.01 -8.29 -17.12
N ALA A 87 4.40 -7.40 -16.34
CA ALA A 87 3.50 -6.40 -16.90
C ALA A 87 4.30 -5.22 -17.43
N THR A 88 3.90 -4.70 -18.58
CA THR A 88 4.47 -3.47 -19.15
C THR A 88 3.90 -2.22 -18.47
N LYS A 89 2.68 -2.31 -17.96
CA LYS A 89 1.99 -1.24 -17.23
C LYS A 89 1.37 -1.77 -15.94
N TRP A 90 1.18 -0.88 -14.99
CA TRP A 90 0.76 -1.21 -13.64
C TRP A 90 -0.46 -0.41 -13.21
N ASP A 91 -1.43 -1.06 -12.59
CA ASP A 91 -2.63 -0.41 -12.03
C ASP A 91 -2.28 0.56 -10.89
N ALA A 92 -1.21 0.28 -10.18
CA ALA A 92 -0.74 1.17 -9.12
C ALA A 92 0.78 1.12 -8.97
N ALA A 93 1.33 2.24 -8.51
CA ALA A 93 2.71 2.35 -8.09
C ALA A 93 2.77 3.02 -6.72
N PHE A 94 3.70 2.55 -5.89
CA PHE A 94 3.89 3.02 -4.53
C PHE A 94 5.35 3.37 -4.30
N THR A 95 5.59 4.55 -3.74
CA THR A 95 6.94 4.99 -3.36
C THR A 95 6.96 5.36 -1.88
N LEU A 96 7.78 4.68 -1.10
CA LEU A 96 8.08 5.13 0.25
C LEU A 96 9.21 6.16 0.18
N TYR A 97 8.93 7.36 0.67
CA TYR A 97 9.75 8.55 0.53
C TYR A 97 10.22 9.06 1.89
N ASP A 98 11.47 9.48 1.96
CA ASP A 98 12.08 10.08 3.15
C ASP A 98 11.74 11.57 3.24
N GLY A 99 10.83 11.91 4.11
CA GLY A 99 10.33 13.26 4.30
C GLY A 99 8.95 13.49 3.67
N ILE A 100 8.62 14.77 3.50
CA ILE A 100 7.39 15.22 2.83
C ILE A 100 7.75 15.54 1.38
N PRO A 101 7.11 14.91 0.39
CA PRO A 101 7.40 15.16 -1.02
C PRO A 101 6.89 16.55 -1.44
N SER A 102 7.68 17.26 -2.25
CA SER A 102 7.24 18.47 -2.93
C SER A 102 6.31 18.14 -4.11
N LYS A 103 5.64 19.13 -4.66
CA LYS A 103 4.84 18.95 -5.89
C LYS A 103 5.69 18.46 -7.07
N GLU A 104 6.92 18.97 -7.16
CA GLU A 104 7.90 18.57 -8.18
C GLU A 104 8.30 17.10 -8.00
N ASP A 105 8.54 16.65 -6.76
CA ASP A 105 8.84 15.27 -6.46
C ASP A 105 7.66 14.35 -6.86
N ILE A 106 6.43 14.73 -6.52
CA ILE A 106 5.24 13.96 -6.85
C ILE A 106 5.10 13.81 -8.37
N ASN A 107 5.27 14.91 -9.13
CA ASN A 107 5.16 14.88 -10.59
C ASN A 107 6.30 14.07 -11.23
N ARG A 108 7.51 14.24 -10.75
CA ARG A 108 8.68 13.47 -11.19
C ARG A 108 8.47 11.98 -10.99
N LEU A 109 8.05 11.58 -9.80
CA LEU A 109 7.83 10.18 -9.47
C LEU A 109 6.69 9.57 -10.28
N ARG A 110 5.58 10.31 -10.48
CA ARG A 110 4.46 9.85 -11.32
C ARG A 110 4.92 9.45 -12.72
N ASN A 111 5.82 10.24 -13.33
CA ASN A 111 6.29 10.01 -14.69
C ASN A 111 7.36 8.92 -14.79
N GLN A 112 8.07 8.67 -13.70
CA GLN A 112 9.26 7.83 -13.72
C GLN A 112 9.05 6.46 -13.10
N VAL A 113 8.25 6.34 -12.05
CA VAL A 113 8.01 5.05 -11.36
C VAL A 113 7.52 3.94 -12.29
N PRO A 114 6.62 4.19 -13.25
CA PRO A 114 6.19 3.15 -14.18
C PRO A 114 7.29 2.65 -15.12
N LYS A 115 8.29 3.49 -15.39
CA LYS A 115 9.37 3.21 -16.35
C LYS A 115 10.60 2.58 -15.71
N GLN A 116 10.68 2.56 -14.39
CA GLN A 116 11.88 2.10 -13.71
C GLN A 116 11.98 0.59 -13.65
N GLU A 117 12.89 0.08 -14.42
CA GLU A 117 13.35 -1.29 -14.31
C GLU A 117 14.49 -1.43 -13.30
N VAL A 118 15.27 -0.41 -13.08
CA VAL A 118 16.50 -0.49 -12.27
C VAL A 118 16.72 0.79 -11.46
N GLY A 119 16.84 0.63 -10.16
CA GLY A 119 17.46 1.62 -9.30
C GLY A 119 16.52 2.71 -8.76
N ARG A 120 17.07 3.49 -7.87
CA ARG A 120 16.45 4.67 -7.29
C ARG A 120 16.72 5.88 -8.12
N LEU A 121 15.74 6.78 -8.11
CA LEU A 121 15.85 8.07 -8.77
C LEU A 121 16.63 9.07 -7.95
N SER A 122 16.47 9.03 -6.64
CA SER A 122 17.15 9.91 -5.70
C SER A 122 17.41 9.20 -4.37
N PHE A 123 18.10 9.94 -3.48
CA PHE A 123 18.37 9.45 -2.13
C PHE A 123 17.15 9.45 -1.21
N LYS A 124 16.04 10.04 -1.61
CA LYS A 124 14.84 10.14 -0.80
C LYS A 124 13.86 8.97 -1.03
N GLU A 125 13.92 8.29 -2.17
CA GLU A 125 13.10 7.10 -2.40
C GLU A 125 13.68 5.91 -1.63
N LEU A 126 12.92 5.41 -0.65
CA LEU A 126 13.32 4.27 0.19
C LEU A 126 12.90 2.95 -0.43
N THR A 127 11.70 2.91 -0.99
CA THR A 127 11.20 1.74 -1.72
C THR A 127 10.39 2.18 -2.92
N LEU A 128 10.37 1.30 -3.92
CA LEU A 128 9.46 1.39 -5.05
C LEU A 128 8.72 0.07 -5.17
N SER A 129 7.42 0.15 -5.34
CA SER A 129 6.59 -1.03 -5.56
C SER A 129 5.58 -0.74 -6.67
N ARG A 130 5.28 -1.76 -7.46
CA ARG A 130 4.27 -1.73 -8.49
C ARG A 130 3.27 -2.84 -8.23
N ALA A 131 2.02 -2.62 -8.57
CA ALA A 131 1.00 -3.60 -8.29
C ALA A 131 -0.05 -3.66 -9.39
N ASN A 132 -0.56 -4.87 -9.60
CA ASN A 132 -1.75 -5.11 -10.41
C ASN A 132 -2.97 -5.31 -9.51
N LYS A 133 -4.06 -4.71 -9.93
CA LYS A 133 -5.35 -4.80 -9.25
C LYS A 133 -6.08 -6.07 -9.69
N SER A 134 -6.57 -6.85 -8.74
CA SER A 134 -7.53 -7.90 -9.03
C SER A 134 -8.88 -7.27 -9.36
N LEU A 135 -9.17 -7.07 -10.65
CA LEU A 135 -10.40 -6.43 -11.10
C LEU A 135 -11.64 -7.11 -10.56
N ARG A 136 -11.69 -8.43 -10.68
CA ARG A 136 -12.82 -9.23 -10.21
C ARG A 136 -13.11 -8.96 -8.74
N LEU A 137 -12.09 -8.96 -7.90
CA LEU A 137 -12.26 -8.73 -6.47
C LEU A 137 -12.55 -7.26 -6.17
N PHE A 138 -11.85 -6.33 -6.82
CA PHE A 138 -12.06 -4.90 -6.63
C PHE A 138 -13.50 -4.51 -6.99
N ASN A 139 -13.97 -4.92 -8.15
CA ASN A 139 -15.34 -4.63 -8.60
C ASN A 139 -16.38 -5.27 -7.68
N HIS A 140 -16.16 -6.51 -7.23
CA HIS A 140 -17.05 -7.16 -6.26
C HIS A 140 -17.13 -6.37 -4.95
N VAL A 141 -15.99 -5.95 -4.39
CA VAL A 141 -15.95 -5.19 -3.14
C VAL A 141 -16.69 -3.86 -3.30
N VAL A 142 -16.38 -3.10 -4.35
CA VAL A 142 -17.00 -1.81 -4.63
C VAL A 142 -18.51 -1.97 -4.83
N GLU A 143 -18.95 -2.96 -5.60
CA GLU A 143 -20.37 -3.22 -5.85
C GLU A 143 -21.11 -3.50 -4.56
N ARG A 144 -20.61 -4.42 -3.74
CA ARG A 144 -21.23 -4.77 -2.46
C ARG A 144 -21.33 -3.56 -1.53
N LEU A 145 -20.23 -2.82 -1.39
CA LEU A 145 -20.21 -1.62 -0.54
C LEU A 145 -21.21 -0.56 -1.04
N SER A 146 -21.31 -0.34 -2.34
CA SER A 146 -22.25 0.63 -2.94
C SER A 146 -23.71 0.25 -2.71
N GLN A 147 -23.99 -1.03 -2.50
CA GLN A 147 -25.32 -1.56 -2.17
C GLN A 147 -25.64 -1.56 -0.66
N GLY A 148 -24.72 -1.08 0.20
CA GLY A 148 -24.88 -1.12 1.65
C GLY A 148 -24.49 -2.46 2.28
N LEU A 149 -23.76 -3.31 1.57
CA LEU A 149 -23.43 -4.67 1.99
C LEU A 149 -21.92 -4.84 2.13
N GLN A 150 -21.50 -5.72 3.03
CA GLN A 150 -20.08 -6.12 3.08
C GLN A 150 -19.75 -7.15 1.99
N PRO A 151 -18.50 -7.20 1.49
CA PRO A 151 -18.12 -8.19 0.49
C PRO A 151 -18.18 -9.62 1.02
N ASP A 152 -18.33 -10.57 0.10
CA ASP A 152 -18.38 -11.99 0.43
C ASP A 152 -17.02 -12.47 0.96
N LYS A 153 -17.00 -12.98 2.18
CA LYS A 153 -15.81 -13.50 2.84
C LYS A 153 -15.18 -14.68 2.10
N ASN A 154 -15.99 -15.53 1.50
CA ASN A 154 -15.48 -16.69 0.77
C ASN A 154 -14.76 -16.28 -0.51
N LEU A 155 -15.26 -15.26 -1.20
CA LEU A 155 -14.57 -14.71 -2.36
C LEU A 155 -13.26 -14.03 -1.97
N LEU A 156 -13.26 -13.27 -0.86
CA LEU A 156 -12.06 -12.64 -0.32
C LEU A 156 -10.97 -13.67 0.03
N LEU A 157 -11.37 -14.80 0.62
CA LEU A 157 -10.46 -15.89 0.97
C LEU A 157 -9.90 -16.61 -0.26
N LYS A 158 -10.72 -16.78 -1.32
CA LYS A 158 -10.29 -17.46 -2.54
C LYS A 158 -9.32 -16.64 -3.40
N VAL A 159 -9.51 -15.33 -3.46
CA VAL A 159 -8.67 -14.46 -4.31
C VAL A 159 -7.44 -13.95 -3.57
N GLY A 160 -7.58 -13.72 -2.27
CA GLY A 160 -6.46 -13.40 -1.38
C GLY A 160 -5.92 -11.97 -1.44
N TYR A 161 -6.10 -11.21 -2.53
CA TYR A 161 -5.53 -9.87 -2.67
C TYR A 161 -6.39 -8.94 -3.54
N LEU A 162 -6.43 -7.66 -3.19
CA LEU A 162 -6.95 -6.60 -4.07
C LEU A 162 -5.87 -6.04 -4.98
N TYR A 163 -4.69 -5.82 -4.43
CA TYR A 163 -3.50 -5.45 -5.16
C TYR A 163 -2.43 -6.51 -4.96
N ARG A 164 -1.94 -7.08 -6.06
CA ARG A 164 -0.77 -7.96 -6.08
C ARG A 164 0.45 -7.12 -6.41
N THR A 165 1.34 -6.97 -5.45
CA THR A 165 2.63 -6.34 -5.70
C THR A 165 3.57 -7.34 -6.35
N THR A 166 4.06 -7.01 -7.52
CA THR A 166 4.96 -7.89 -8.28
C THR A 166 6.43 -7.55 -8.11
N ALA A 167 6.75 -6.39 -7.54
CA ALA A 167 8.11 -6.03 -7.17
C ALA A 167 8.08 -5.01 -6.05
N VAL A 168 8.54 -5.40 -4.88
CA VAL A 168 8.96 -4.48 -3.83
C VAL A 168 10.46 -4.30 -3.98
N TYR A 169 10.86 -3.27 -4.71
CA TYR A 169 12.26 -2.89 -4.72
C TYR A 169 12.61 -2.35 -3.34
N GLY A 170 13.39 -3.08 -2.61
CA GLY A 170 13.76 -2.71 -1.26
C GLY A 170 13.91 -3.89 -0.32
N SER A 171 13.14 -4.95 -0.48
CA SER A 171 13.23 -6.10 0.42
C SER A 171 14.48 -6.97 0.19
N GLY A 172 14.98 -7.08 -1.02
CA GLY A 172 16.18 -7.89 -1.30
C GLY A 172 17.31 -7.14 -1.95
N LYS A 173 17.04 -5.96 -2.48
CA LYS A 173 18.02 -5.14 -3.22
C LYS A 173 18.31 -3.80 -2.56
N PHE A 174 18.01 -3.64 -1.29
CA PHE A 174 18.78 -2.69 -0.51
C PHE A 174 20.22 -3.18 -0.56
N GLY A 175 20.97 -2.71 -1.54
CA GLY A 175 22.40 -2.96 -1.58
C GLY A 175 23.01 -2.51 -0.26
N LEU A 176 24.20 -2.98 0.06
CA LEU A 176 24.92 -2.55 1.26
C LEU A 176 24.93 -1.03 1.42
N ALA A 177 25.00 -0.27 0.33
CA ALA A 177 24.91 1.18 0.33
C ALA A 177 23.62 1.72 0.93
N ASP A 178 22.50 1.04 0.72
CA ASP A 178 21.20 1.49 1.23
C ASP A 178 21.03 1.22 2.72
N ARG A 179 21.59 0.12 3.19
CA ARG A 179 21.66 -0.16 4.63
C ARG A 179 22.49 0.89 5.37
N PHE A 180 23.56 1.34 4.76
CA PHE A 180 24.36 2.43 5.34
C PHE A 180 23.58 3.73 5.49
N ARG A 181 22.71 4.06 4.54
CA ARG A 181 21.94 5.30 4.57
C ARG A 181 20.89 5.34 5.66
N ILE A 182 20.29 4.20 6.00
CA ILE A 182 19.27 4.07 7.06
C ILE A 182 19.86 3.55 8.38
N LYS A 183 21.17 3.34 8.45
CA LYS A 183 21.87 2.76 9.60
C LYS A 183 21.56 3.43 10.94
N ASN A 184 21.43 4.75 10.92
CA ASN A 184 21.15 5.55 12.13
C ASN A 184 19.67 5.89 12.29
N ARG A 185 18.77 5.11 11.68
CA ARG A 185 17.33 5.31 11.69
C ARG A 185 16.66 4.05 12.23
N ASP A 186 16.69 3.90 13.55
CA ASP A 186 16.20 2.70 14.24
C ASP A 186 14.73 2.39 13.90
N GLU A 187 13.95 3.44 13.62
CA GLU A 187 12.53 3.31 13.29
C GLU A 187 12.26 2.57 11.98
N ILE A 188 13.21 2.62 11.04
CA ILE A 188 13.10 1.92 9.73
C ILE A 188 14.24 0.93 9.51
N TYR A 189 15.26 0.93 10.36
CA TYR A 189 16.38 0.01 10.28
C TYR A 189 16.01 -1.34 10.91
N GLY A 190 16.33 -2.40 10.22
CA GLY A 190 16.09 -3.75 10.69
C GLY A 190 15.36 -4.62 9.67
N PRO A 191 15.38 -5.93 9.86
CA PRO A 191 14.73 -6.84 8.94
C PRO A 191 13.23 -6.55 8.88
N PHE A 192 12.71 -6.48 7.67
CA PHE A 192 11.28 -6.33 7.36
C PHE A 192 10.57 -5.06 7.84
N ARG A 193 11.24 -4.11 8.52
CA ARG A 193 10.55 -2.90 9.01
C ARG A 193 9.97 -2.07 7.88
N LEU A 194 10.78 -1.71 6.89
CA LEU A 194 10.32 -0.98 5.71
C LEU A 194 9.21 -1.71 4.94
N GLU A 195 9.34 -3.02 4.80
CA GLU A 195 8.33 -3.84 4.14
C GLU A 195 7.00 -3.81 4.90
N MET A 196 7.02 -3.98 6.20
CA MET A 196 5.80 -3.94 7.03
C MET A 196 5.14 -2.56 7.01
N MET A 197 5.93 -1.49 7.01
CA MET A 197 5.43 -0.13 6.86
C MET A 197 4.76 0.08 5.52
N LEU A 198 5.39 -0.35 4.44
CA LEU A 198 4.83 -0.29 3.09
C LEU A 198 3.52 -1.07 3.02
N VAL A 199 3.51 -2.32 3.48
CA VAL A 199 2.30 -3.16 3.49
C VAL A 199 1.16 -2.51 4.27
N TYR A 200 1.45 -1.95 5.44
CA TYR A 200 0.45 -1.25 6.24
C TYR A 200 -0.16 -0.07 5.49
N LEU A 201 0.67 0.79 4.93
CA LEU A 201 0.22 2.01 4.24
C LEU A 201 -0.50 1.69 2.92
N VAL A 202 -0.04 0.70 2.16
CA VAL A 202 -0.73 0.22 0.96
C VAL A 202 -2.12 -0.33 1.30
N ARG A 203 -2.26 -1.02 2.43
CA ARG A 203 -3.58 -1.45 2.91
C ARG A 203 -4.48 -0.28 3.28
N GLN A 204 -3.95 0.75 3.92
CA GLN A 204 -4.72 1.98 4.20
C GLN A 204 -5.22 2.61 2.91
N PHE A 205 -4.35 2.77 1.92
CA PHE A 205 -4.72 3.26 0.60
C PHE A 205 -5.82 2.41 -0.04
N THR A 206 -5.67 1.09 -0.02
CA THR A 206 -6.64 0.16 -0.62
C THR A 206 -8.03 0.29 0.03
N PHE A 207 -8.08 0.38 1.36
CA PHE A 207 -9.33 0.63 2.09
C PHE A 207 -9.98 1.96 1.69
N ASP A 208 -9.19 3.00 1.61
CA ASP A 208 -9.71 4.33 1.28
C ASP A 208 -10.19 4.38 -0.16
N GLN A 209 -9.47 3.74 -1.09
CA GLN A 209 -9.84 3.70 -2.50
C GLN A 209 -11.16 2.97 -2.74
N VAL A 210 -11.35 1.77 -2.18
CA VAL A 210 -12.61 1.03 -2.38
C VAL A 210 -13.80 1.75 -1.75
N ASN A 211 -13.59 2.36 -0.58
CA ASN A 211 -14.63 3.16 0.08
C ASN A 211 -14.99 4.41 -0.73
N HIS A 212 -13.99 5.08 -1.30
CA HIS A 212 -14.16 6.25 -2.16
C HIS A 212 -14.99 5.91 -3.39
N VAL A 213 -14.57 4.88 -4.15
CA VAL A 213 -15.27 4.47 -5.37
C VAL A 213 -16.69 4.00 -5.07
N ALA A 214 -16.90 3.22 -4.00
CA ALA A 214 -18.22 2.77 -3.61
C ALA A 214 -19.15 3.93 -3.23
N HIS A 215 -18.61 4.94 -2.52
CA HIS A 215 -19.37 6.11 -2.14
C HIS A 215 -19.77 6.96 -3.36
N HIS A 216 -18.85 7.18 -4.31
CA HIS A 216 -19.17 7.88 -5.55
C HIS A 216 -20.20 7.13 -6.40
N LYS A 217 -20.12 5.80 -6.44
CA LYS A 217 -21.11 4.97 -7.15
C LYS A 217 -22.52 5.07 -6.56
N ASN A 218 -22.65 5.13 -5.25
CA ASN A 218 -23.94 5.29 -4.59
C ASN A 218 -23.82 6.02 -3.23
N PRO A 219 -23.81 7.36 -3.23
CA PRO A 219 -23.61 8.15 -2.01
C PRO A 219 -24.63 7.91 -0.91
N LYS A 220 -25.86 7.49 -1.29
CA LYS A 220 -26.96 7.31 -0.34
C LYS A 220 -26.93 5.97 0.39
N LYS A 221 -26.41 4.92 -0.26
CA LYS A 221 -26.47 3.55 0.27
C LYS A 221 -25.10 3.01 0.66
N ALA A 222 -24.03 3.57 0.11
CA ALA A 222 -22.70 3.03 0.32
C ALA A 222 -22.30 2.98 1.79
N VAL A 223 -21.75 1.85 2.19
CA VAL A 223 -21.17 1.62 3.51
C VAL A 223 -19.66 1.49 3.41
N LYS A 224 -18.99 1.82 4.50
CA LYS A 224 -17.53 1.63 4.57
C LYS A 224 -17.20 0.16 4.72
N LEU A 225 -16.10 -0.26 4.09
CA LEU A 225 -15.56 -1.59 4.27
C LEU A 225 -15.27 -1.85 5.75
N SER A 226 -15.82 -2.92 6.29
CA SER A 226 -15.60 -3.32 7.67
C SER A 226 -14.13 -3.65 7.88
N VAL A 227 -13.60 -3.20 9.02
CA VAL A 227 -12.23 -3.47 9.41
C VAL A 227 -11.99 -4.98 9.60
N ASP A 228 -13.04 -5.71 9.96
CA ASP A 228 -12.98 -7.17 10.10
C ASP A 228 -12.89 -7.90 8.76
N THR A 229 -13.32 -7.26 7.69
CA THR A 229 -13.18 -7.73 6.32
C THR A 229 -11.81 -7.34 5.76
N CYS A 230 -10.76 -7.53 6.53
CA CYS A 230 -9.40 -7.15 6.14
C CYS A 230 -9.05 -7.75 4.78
N LEU A 231 -8.90 -6.90 3.80
CA LEU A 231 -8.50 -7.28 2.46
C LEU A 231 -7.09 -7.87 2.55
N LEU A 232 -6.99 -9.13 2.20
CA LEU A 232 -5.74 -9.86 2.18
C LEU A 232 -4.82 -9.21 1.14
N TYR A 233 -3.75 -8.65 1.61
CA TYR A 233 -2.62 -8.31 0.80
C TYR A 233 -1.60 -9.44 1.00
N THR A 234 -1.45 -10.28 0.01
CA THR A 234 -0.35 -11.23 -0.05
C THR A 234 0.68 -10.68 -1.03
N SER A 235 1.90 -10.46 -0.58
CA SER A 235 3.01 -10.35 -1.49
C SER A 235 3.46 -11.77 -1.79
N ASP A 236 3.18 -12.28 -2.98
CA ASP A 236 3.68 -13.58 -3.45
C ASP A 236 5.20 -13.57 -3.72
N ALA A 237 5.89 -12.52 -3.37
CA ALA A 237 7.35 -12.42 -3.54
C ALA A 237 8.15 -13.23 -2.49
N ALA A 238 7.50 -14.04 -1.68
CA ALA A 238 8.13 -14.82 -0.61
C ALA A 238 8.13 -16.34 -0.84
N ASP A 239 7.54 -16.82 -1.93
CA ASP A 239 7.37 -18.26 -2.19
C ASP A 239 8.15 -18.76 -3.42
N GLU A 240 9.23 -18.06 -3.82
CA GLU A 240 10.25 -18.59 -4.75
C GLU A 240 11.63 -18.55 -4.14
#